data_9e3dc23a4c925f3b3b14c95a4a718e39
#
_entry.id   9e3dc23a4c925f3b3b14c95a4a718e39
#
_cell.length_a   1.000
_cell.length_b   1.000
_cell.length_c   1.000
_cell.angle_alpha   90.00
_cell.angle_beta   90.00
_cell.angle_gamma   90.00
#
_symmetry.space_group_name_H-M   'P 1'
#
loop_
_entity.id
_entity.type
_entity.pdbx_description
1 polymer ?
#
loop_
_entity_poly.entity_id
_entity_poly.type
_entity_poly.pdbx_seq_one_letter_code
_entity_poly.pdbx_strand_id
1 'polypeptide(L)'
;MNIFGYSTPRILQLVFLIISVLIILFAGINIHWALSLAIGLIPLIIASSLFIASSPYWIFISLFIFNYFIMGLTRYIPVLKGGITMDFLIIIVISSLIVNNINPKTKYNLKRINNPITFSILIWVIYCILELFNPQSVSSQAWFTGARGMSLYFIVMYILSIIIINDYKKLKVVLFIWSILTIIAFIKVYIQMNYGFDGAEKRWLYVDGGARTHIIYSGIRYFSFFNDAATFGCSMAFSFVVFLISAFGKINLKYKIYYIIVSLIALYSMFQSGTRVAMIIPFVGIASYLALSKRIKTVLIFGTFLVFIFVFFKYTSIGEANSTIRRARTAFNPNKDASYLLRKDNQVKMRTYMVNKPFGVGIGLSSGRAQKYGSYTKLSEIPTDSWLVLVWIETGVVGLCLYIGLLLFILIYCAYIIMFKLKNKELRQYMMGLYGGIAGIMVSAYANEAFTQFPNGFIVYIGLAVITISPYFDKEIEAKEQK
;
A
#
# COMPACT_ATOMS: atom_id res chain seq x y z
N MET A 1 -30.28 -16.75 -3.02
CA MET A 1 -29.22 -16.44 -3.98
C MET A 1 -27.89 -16.42 -3.24
N ASN A 2 -27.03 -17.40 -3.48
CA ASN A 2 -25.71 -17.49 -2.82
C ASN A 2 -24.66 -16.80 -3.71
N ILE A 3 -24.36 -15.54 -3.45
CA ILE A 3 -23.27 -14.84 -4.13
C ILE A 3 -22.00 -15.13 -3.32
N PHE A 4 -21.02 -15.75 -3.97
CA PHE A 4 -19.75 -16.22 -3.35
C PHE A 4 -19.90 -17.22 -2.19
N GLY A 5 -21.03 -17.93 -2.09
CA GLY A 5 -21.26 -18.95 -1.04
C GLY A 5 -21.64 -18.39 0.33
N TYR A 6 -22.14 -17.16 0.39
CA TYR A 6 -22.63 -16.52 1.62
C TYR A 6 -24.15 -16.30 1.59
N SER A 7 -24.80 -16.39 2.76
CA SER A 7 -26.26 -16.26 2.89
C SER A 7 -26.74 -14.81 2.66
N THR A 8 -27.90 -14.66 2.02
CA THR A 8 -28.59 -13.40 1.75
C THR A 8 -28.65 -12.38 2.92
N PRO A 9 -28.80 -12.79 4.19
CA PRO A 9 -28.83 -11.84 5.31
C PRO A 9 -27.53 -10.99 5.45
N ARG A 10 -26.37 -11.53 5.07
CA ARG A 10 -25.09 -10.82 5.19
C ARG A 10 -24.87 -9.76 4.12
N ILE A 11 -25.40 -9.98 2.92
CA ILE A 11 -25.38 -9.00 1.84
C ILE A 11 -26.31 -7.83 2.19
N LEU A 12 -27.48 -8.13 2.75
CA LEU A 12 -28.41 -7.11 3.26
C LEU A 12 -27.80 -6.25 4.36
N GLN A 13 -27.01 -6.82 5.28
CA GLN A 13 -26.31 -6.09 6.33
C GLN A 13 -25.26 -5.14 5.76
N LEU A 14 -24.54 -5.54 4.70
CA LEU A 14 -23.54 -4.71 4.03
C LEU A 14 -24.20 -3.56 3.27
N VAL A 15 -25.30 -3.84 2.59
CA VAL A 15 -26.14 -2.82 1.91
C VAL A 15 -26.73 -1.83 2.90
N PHE A 16 -27.22 -2.32 4.06
CA PHE A 16 -27.76 -1.48 5.12
C PHE A 16 -26.68 -0.58 5.74
N LEU A 17 -25.47 -1.08 5.92
CA LEU A 17 -24.33 -0.29 6.40
C LEU A 17 -23.96 0.82 5.41
N ILE A 18 -23.89 0.51 4.12
CA ILE A 18 -23.61 1.49 3.06
C ILE A 18 -24.70 2.56 3.02
N ILE A 19 -25.97 2.15 3.06
CA ILE A 19 -27.11 3.08 3.06
C ILE A 19 -27.08 3.95 4.33
N SER A 20 -26.77 3.40 5.50
CA SER A 20 -26.66 4.16 6.74
C SER A 20 -25.54 5.21 6.69
N VAL A 21 -24.38 4.86 6.14
CA VAL A 21 -23.27 5.80 5.92
C VAL A 21 -23.67 6.90 4.96
N LEU A 22 -24.38 6.59 3.87
CA LEU A 22 -24.89 7.59 2.91
C LEU A 22 -25.92 8.52 3.54
N ILE A 23 -26.82 8.00 4.38
CA ILE A 23 -27.83 8.80 5.13
C ILE A 23 -27.12 9.74 6.12
N ILE A 24 -26.09 9.27 6.81
CA ILE A 24 -25.28 10.08 7.74
C ILE A 24 -24.60 11.22 7.01
N LEU A 25 -23.99 10.94 5.84
CA LEU A 25 -23.35 11.95 5.01
C LEU A 25 -24.34 12.99 4.49
N PHE A 26 -25.53 12.55 4.08
CA PHE A 26 -26.58 13.44 3.60
C PHE A 26 -27.21 14.30 4.71
N ALA A 27 -27.45 13.73 5.89
CA ALA A 27 -27.96 14.46 7.04
C ALA A 27 -26.93 15.47 7.58
N GLY A 28 -25.64 15.15 7.53
CA GLY A 28 -24.56 16.05 7.97
C GLY A 28 -24.44 17.31 7.12
N ILE A 29 -24.93 17.31 5.90
CA ILE A 29 -24.93 18.48 5.01
C ILE A 29 -26.07 19.46 5.31
N ASN A 30 -27.19 18.97 5.85
CA ASN A 30 -28.45 19.74 5.94
C ASN A 30 -28.92 20.05 7.38
N ILE A 31 -28.30 19.51 8.42
CA ILE A 31 -28.73 19.64 9.82
C ILE A 31 -27.56 20.12 10.70
N HIS A 32 -27.90 20.72 11.87
CA HIS A 32 -26.88 21.19 12.82
C HIS A 32 -25.87 20.08 13.16
N TRP A 33 -24.59 20.37 13.02
CA TRP A 33 -23.48 19.39 13.05
C TRP A 33 -23.48 18.45 14.28
N ALA A 34 -23.85 18.95 15.47
CA ALA A 34 -23.90 18.14 16.69
C ALA A 34 -25.06 17.12 16.68
N LEU A 35 -26.22 17.50 16.13
CA LEU A 35 -27.37 16.60 15.99
C LEU A 35 -27.11 15.53 14.91
N SER A 36 -26.46 15.93 13.81
CA SER A 36 -26.03 15.01 12.74
C SER A 36 -25.01 13.99 13.27
N LEU A 37 -24.10 14.42 14.13
CA LEU A 37 -23.13 13.56 14.79
C LEU A 37 -23.81 12.56 15.75
N ALA A 38 -24.80 13.01 16.53
CA ALA A 38 -25.57 12.15 17.45
C ALA A 38 -26.46 11.15 16.71
N ILE A 39 -27.19 11.59 15.69
CA ILE A 39 -28.04 10.74 14.86
C ILE A 39 -27.18 9.77 14.04
N GLY A 40 -25.99 10.20 13.60
CA GLY A 40 -25.04 9.35 12.87
C GLY A 40 -24.31 8.34 13.72
N LEU A 41 -24.05 8.64 15.00
CA LEU A 41 -23.39 7.71 15.93
C LEU A 41 -24.30 6.52 16.31
N ILE A 42 -25.62 6.71 16.44
CA ILE A 42 -26.54 5.62 16.82
C ILE A 42 -26.58 4.49 15.78
N PRO A 43 -26.83 4.73 14.48
CA PRO A 43 -26.75 3.67 13.47
C PRO A 43 -25.34 3.09 13.33
N LEU A 44 -24.30 3.91 13.50
CA LEU A 44 -22.91 3.44 13.47
C LEU A 44 -22.60 2.49 14.64
N ILE A 45 -23.09 2.78 15.83
CA ILE A 45 -22.96 1.90 17.02
C ILE A 45 -23.78 0.61 16.82
N ILE A 46 -25.00 0.70 16.31
CA ILE A 46 -25.83 -0.47 16.02
C ILE A 46 -25.22 -1.30 14.89
N ALA A 47 -24.81 -0.67 13.80
CA ALA A 47 -24.15 -1.34 12.67
C ALA A 47 -22.81 -1.95 13.09
N SER A 48 -21.99 -1.27 13.90
CA SER A 48 -20.74 -1.82 14.41
C SER A 48 -20.97 -2.97 15.40
N SER A 49 -22.00 -2.92 16.26
CA SER A 49 -22.34 -4.02 17.14
C SER A 49 -22.84 -5.26 16.38
N LEU A 50 -23.69 -5.07 15.37
CA LEU A 50 -24.12 -6.13 14.46
C LEU A 50 -22.98 -6.66 13.61
N PHE A 51 -22.04 -5.80 13.18
CA PHE A 51 -20.85 -6.15 12.43
C PHE A 51 -19.80 -6.87 13.30
N ILE A 52 -19.63 -6.47 14.57
CA ILE A 52 -18.78 -7.15 15.55
C ILE A 52 -19.29 -8.56 15.80
N ALA A 53 -20.61 -8.77 15.81
CA ALA A 53 -21.24 -10.09 15.89
C ALA A 53 -21.15 -10.90 14.57
N SER A 54 -20.77 -10.26 13.45
CA SER A 54 -20.62 -10.88 12.14
C SER A 54 -19.22 -11.50 11.93
N SER A 55 -18.95 -12.01 10.75
CA SER A 55 -17.65 -12.59 10.42
C SER A 55 -16.53 -11.54 10.39
N PRO A 56 -15.43 -11.67 11.15
CA PRO A 56 -14.26 -10.78 11.14
C PRO A 56 -13.66 -10.58 9.74
N TYR A 57 -13.83 -11.56 8.85
CA TYR A 57 -13.41 -11.48 7.47
C TYR A 57 -14.06 -10.31 6.73
N TRP A 58 -15.37 -10.08 6.89
CA TRP A 58 -16.05 -8.99 6.18
C TRP A 58 -15.68 -7.62 6.74
N ILE A 59 -15.43 -7.53 8.05
CA ILE A 59 -14.93 -6.29 8.66
C ILE A 59 -13.51 -5.98 8.12
N PHE A 60 -12.67 -7.00 7.99
CA PHE A 60 -11.35 -6.84 7.39
C PHE A 60 -11.41 -6.42 5.91
N ILE A 61 -12.34 -6.96 5.13
CA ILE A 61 -12.59 -6.52 3.75
C ILE A 61 -13.05 -5.06 3.72
N SER A 62 -13.92 -4.65 4.63
CA SER A 62 -14.35 -3.25 4.74
C SER A 62 -13.18 -2.33 5.11
N LEU A 63 -12.32 -2.74 6.05
CA LEU A 63 -11.06 -2.05 6.37
C LEU A 63 -10.16 -1.91 5.13
N PHE A 64 -10.01 -2.98 4.35
CA PHE A 64 -9.21 -3.00 3.12
C PHE A 64 -9.76 -2.02 2.07
N ILE A 65 -11.07 -2.00 1.85
CA ILE A 65 -11.74 -1.06 0.93
C ILE A 65 -11.57 0.37 1.43
N PHE A 66 -11.83 0.61 2.73
CA PHE A 66 -11.76 1.94 3.31
C PHE A 66 -10.33 2.50 3.29
N ASN A 67 -9.33 1.67 3.55
CA ASN A 67 -7.91 2.02 3.41
C ASN A 67 -7.57 2.59 2.02
N TYR A 68 -8.25 2.11 0.98
CA TYR A 68 -7.99 2.56 -0.39
C TYR A 68 -8.47 4.00 -0.63
N PHE A 69 -9.53 4.42 0.05
CA PHE A 69 -10.17 5.73 -0.15
C PHE A 69 -9.87 6.75 0.93
N ILE A 70 -9.35 6.33 2.10
CA ILE A 70 -9.25 7.16 3.30
C ILE A 70 -8.55 8.48 3.05
N MET A 71 -7.44 8.49 2.30
CA MET A 71 -6.68 9.70 2.03
C MET A 71 -7.40 10.65 1.08
N GLY A 72 -8.20 10.13 0.15
CA GLY A 72 -9.09 10.91 -0.69
C GLY A 72 -10.20 11.55 0.12
N LEU A 73 -10.84 10.78 0.99
CA LEU A 73 -11.95 11.25 1.84
C LEU A 73 -11.56 12.42 2.75
N THR A 74 -10.31 12.50 3.20
CA THR A 74 -9.83 13.64 4.02
C THR A 74 -9.94 14.99 3.30
N ARG A 75 -9.95 15.02 1.96
CA ARG A 75 -10.14 16.25 1.19
C ARG A 75 -11.60 16.73 1.22
N TYR A 76 -12.54 15.79 1.24
CA TYR A 76 -13.99 16.08 1.26
C TYR A 76 -14.50 16.32 2.68
N ILE A 77 -13.90 15.65 3.66
CA ILE A 77 -14.27 15.72 5.07
C ILE A 77 -13.03 16.14 5.88
N PRO A 78 -12.78 17.46 6.06
CA PRO A 78 -11.56 17.97 6.73
C PRO A 78 -11.40 17.52 8.19
N VAL A 79 -12.52 17.20 8.86
CA VAL A 79 -12.51 16.68 10.25
C VAL A 79 -11.94 15.25 10.30
N LEU A 80 -11.98 14.51 9.19
CA LEU A 80 -11.52 13.14 9.13
C LEU A 80 -9.98 13.09 9.16
N LYS A 81 -9.42 12.55 10.24
CA LYS A 81 -7.98 12.32 10.36
C LYS A 81 -7.67 10.89 9.93
N GLY A 82 -7.19 10.70 8.70
CA GLY A 82 -7.04 9.39 8.06
C GLY A 82 -6.34 8.34 8.93
N GLY A 83 -5.25 8.69 9.60
CA GLY A 83 -4.55 7.76 10.49
C GLY A 83 -5.38 7.30 11.69
N ILE A 84 -6.03 8.23 12.41
CA ILE A 84 -6.86 7.91 13.58
C ILE A 84 -8.06 7.05 13.17
N THR A 85 -8.67 7.34 12.03
CA THR A 85 -9.78 6.55 11.49
C THR A 85 -9.36 5.12 11.18
N MET A 86 -8.16 4.95 10.61
CA MET A 86 -7.61 3.60 10.36
C MET A 86 -7.31 2.84 11.65
N ASP A 87 -6.80 3.51 12.70
CA ASP A 87 -6.59 2.91 14.01
C ASP A 87 -7.91 2.38 14.58
N PHE A 88 -8.97 3.18 14.52
CA PHE A 88 -10.29 2.80 14.99
C PHE A 88 -10.84 1.57 14.25
N LEU A 89 -10.72 1.54 12.92
CA LEU A 89 -11.14 0.39 12.12
C LEU A 89 -10.32 -0.87 12.43
N ILE A 90 -9.01 -0.74 12.67
CA ILE A 90 -8.16 -1.86 13.10
C ILE A 90 -8.62 -2.40 14.45
N ILE A 91 -8.94 -1.53 15.42
CA ILE A 91 -9.47 -1.91 16.73
C ILE A 91 -10.78 -2.70 16.57
N ILE A 92 -11.68 -2.28 15.69
CA ILE A 92 -12.93 -3.00 15.38
C ILE A 92 -12.63 -4.41 14.85
N VAL A 93 -11.67 -4.55 13.93
CA VAL A 93 -11.27 -5.88 13.41
C VAL A 93 -10.73 -6.77 14.54
N ILE A 94 -9.84 -6.22 15.39
CA ILE A 94 -9.27 -6.97 16.52
C ILE A 94 -10.37 -7.38 17.50
N SER A 95 -11.27 -6.46 17.86
CA SER A 95 -12.41 -6.73 18.77
C SER A 95 -13.31 -7.83 18.21
N SER A 96 -13.61 -7.78 16.90
CA SER A 96 -14.40 -8.82 16.24
C SER A 96 -13.70 -10.18 16.26
N LEU A 97 -12.37 -10.22 16.07
CA LEU A 97 -11.59 -11.47 16.18
C LEU A 97 -11.66 -12.06 17.58
N ILE A 98 -11.52 -11.22 18.62
CA ILE A 98 -11.60 -11.66 20.02
C ILE A 98 -12.98 -12.26 20.30
N VAL A 99 -14.05 -11.53 19.98
CA VAL A 99 -15.43 -11.98 20.19
C VAL A 99 -15.72 -13.31 19.45
N ASN A 100 -15.29 -13.42 18.20
CA ASN A 100 -15.50 -14.64 17.43
C ASN A 100 -14.65 -15.82 17.90
N ASN A 101 -13.47 -15.58 18.50
CA ASN A 101 -12.62 -16.64 19.03
C ASN A 101 -13.13 -17.24 20.34
N ILE A 102 -14.04 -16.56 21.05
CA ILE A 102 -14.74 -17.10 22.22
C ILE A 102 -15.66 -18.28 21.81
N ASN A 103 -16.19 -18.25 20.58
CA ASN A 103 -17.01 -19.34 20.06
C ASN A 103 -16.14 -20.56 19.71
N PRO A 104 -16.34 -21.76 20.35
CA PRO A 104 -15.53 -22.94 20.07
C PRO A 104 -15.54 -23.40 18.60
N LYS A 105 -16.59 -23.06 17.85
CA LYS A 105 -16.77 -23.45 16.43
C LYS A 105 -15.92 -22.62 15.47
N THR A 106 -15.38 -21.46 15.90
CA THR A 106 -14.67 -20.51 15.05
C THR A 106 -13.22 -20.26 15.48
N LYS A 107 -12.58 -21.25 16.13
CA LYS A 107 -11.19 -21.14 16.58
C LYS A 107 -10.22 -20.84 15.40
N TYR A 108 -9.49 -19.76 15.52
CA TYR A 108 -8.44 -19.40 14.58
C TYR A 108 -7.13 -20.15 14.85
N ASN A 109 -6.43 -20.54 13.79
CA ASN A 109 -5.16 -21.23 13.94
C ASN A 109 -4.01 -20.21 14.13
N LEU A 110 -3.73 -19.87 15.37
CA LEU A 110 -2.67 -18.92 15.73
C LEU A 110 -1.26 -19.48 15.49
N LYS A 111 -1.09 -20.80 15.30
CA LYS A 111 0.22 -21.42 15.02
C LYS A 111 0.87 -20.88 13.74
N ARG A 112 0.05 -20.37 12.78
CA ARG A 112 0.54 -19.78 11.53
C ARG A 112 1.32 -18.47 11.74
N ILE A 113 1.11 -17.79 12.89
CA ILE A 113 1.85 -16.57 13.26
C ILE A 113 3.31 -16.89 13.60
N ASN A 114 3.57 -18.10 14.08
CA ASN A 114 4.94 -18.54 14.41
C ASN A 114 5.70 -18.88 13.11
N ASN A 115 6.31 -17.87 12.52
CA ASN A 115 7.09 -17.99 11.29
C ASN A 115 8.25 -16.96 11.30
N PRO A 116 9.33 -17.18 10.53
CA PRO A 116 10.52 -16.34 10.55
C PRO A 116 10.28 -14.87 10.20
N ILE A 117 9.28 -14.56 9.33
CA ILE A 117 8.94 -13.15 8.99
C ILE A 117 8.32 -12.45 10.20
N THR A 118 7.43 -13.12 10.95
CA THR A 118 6.88 -12.54 12.18
C THR A 118 7.98 -12.16 13.16
N PHE A 119 8.96 -13.03 13.38
CA PHE A 119 10.08 -12.74 14.29
C PHE A 119 10.93 -11.59 13.79
N SER A 120 11.21 -11.53 12.50
CA SER A 120 12.01 -10.44 11.94
C SER A 120 11.29 -9.09 12.04
N ILE A 121 9.97 -9.05 11.84
CA ILE A 121 9.16 -7.84 12.04
C ILE A 121 9.12 -7.46 13.54
N LEU A 122 9.02 -8.43 14.45
CA LEU A 122 9.05 -8.18 15.90
C LEU A 122 10.38 -7.56 16.34
N ILE A 123 11.51 -8.00 15.81
CA ILE A 123 12.82 -7.37 16.07
C ILE A 123 12.78 -5.88 15.69
N TRP A 124 12.22 -5.56 14.53
CA TRP A 124 12.07 -4.17 14.11
C TRP A 124 11.13 -3.37 15.01
N VAL A 125 10.01 -3.96 15.41
CA VAL A 125 9.06 -3.32 16.35
C VAL A 125 9.73 -3.04 17.70
N ILE A 126 10.47 -4.00 18.24
CA ILE A 126 11.21 -3.85 19.50
C ILE A 126 12.23 -2.72 19.35
N TYR A 127 12.99 -2.66 18.25
CA TYR A 127 13.92 -1.57 18.00
C TYR A 127 13.21 -0.21 17.98
N CYS A 128 12.06 -0.09 17.28
CA CYS A 128 11.26 1.14 17.27
C CYS A 128 10.71 1.52 18.66
N ILE A 129 10.44 0.53 19.53
CA ILE A 129 10.03 0.80 20.92
C ILE A 129 11.22 1.32 21.72
N LEU A 130 12.40 0.73 21.55
CA LEU A 130 13.62 1.18 22.21
C LEU A 130 14.02 2.61 21.81
N GLU A 131 13.69 3.04 20.61
CA GLU A 131 13.87 4.42 20.14
C GLU A 131 13.06 5.47 20.95
N LEU A 132 12.07 5.06 21.74
CA LEU A 132 11.43 5.93 22.72
C LEU A 132 12.41 6.48 23.77
N PHE A 133 13.44 5.69 24.08
CA PHE A 133 14.49 6.02 25.04
C PHE A 133 15.72 6.68 24.40
N ASN A 134 15.67 6.97 23.09
CA ASN A 134 16.74 7.68 22.40
C ASN A 134 16.91 9.08 23.02
N PRO A 135 18.12 9.46 23.50
CA PRO A 135 18.36 10.76 24.14
C PRO A 135 18.03 11.97 23.26
N GLN A 136 17.97 11.78 21.94
CA GLN A 136 17.58 12.81 20.97
C GLN A 136 16.03 12.91 20.81
N SER A 137 15.27 11.95 21.32
CA SER A 137 13.81 11.90 21.21
C SER A 137 13.16 12.83 22.22
N VAL A 138 12.84 14.04 21.80
CA VAL A 138 12.29 15.10 22.67
C VAL A 138 10.77 15.05 22.85
N SER A 139 10.07 14.15 22.15
CA SER A 139 8.60 14.10 22.17
C SER A 139 8.05 12.69 22.02
N SER A 140 7.45 12.16 23.09
CA SER A 140 6.74 10.87 23.06
C SER A 140 5.54 10.87 22.10
N GLN A 141 4.90 12.03 21.90
CA GLN A 141 3.79 12.20 20.96
C GLN A 141 4.27 12.10 19.50
N ALA A 142 5.44 12.67 19.18
CA ALA A 142 6.09 12.51 17.89
C ALA A 142 6.43 11.04 17.63
N TRP A 143 7.05 10.39 18.63
CA TRP A 143 7.37 8.98 18.57
C TRP A 143 6.14 8.11 18.29
N PHE A 144 5.06 8.26 19.04
CA PHE A 144 3.83 7.49 18.85
C PHE A 144 3.28 7.64 17.43
N THR A 145 3.26 8.89 16.92
CA THR A 145 2.74 9.18 15.58
C THR A 145 3.64 8.59 14.48
N GLY A 146 4.96 8.62 14.67
CA GLY A 146 5.95 8.08 13.73
C GLY A 146 6.00 6.54 13.77
N ALA A 147 6.14 5.96 14.96
CA ALA A 147 6.25 4.51 15.18
C ALA A 147 5.03 3.74 14.67
N ARG A 148 3.84 4.34 14.74
CA ARG A 148 2.61 3.78 14.20
C ARG A 148 2.73 3.44 12.72
N GLY A 149 3.21 4.38 11.90
CA GLY A 149 3.42 4.15 10.46
C GLY A 149 4.68 3.34 10.15
N MET A 150 5.72 3.45 10.98
CA MET A 150 7.02 2.83 10.74
C MET A 150 7.06 1.35 11.12
N SER A 151 6.30 0.92 12.15
CA SER A 151 6.38 -0.44 12.67
C SER A 151 5.02 -1.05 13.06
N LEU A 152 4.13 -0.32 13.77
CA LEU A 152 2.92 -0.91 14.34
C LEU A 152 1.93 -1.37 13.27
N TYR A 153 1.67 -0.58 12.24
CA TYR A 153 0.80 -1.01 11.15
C TYR A 153 1.35 -2.24 10.44
N PHE A 154 2.66 -2.35 10.31
CA PHE A 154 3.28 -3.50 9.67
C PHE A 154 2.96 -4.79 10.42
N ILE A 155 3.29 -4.87 11.71
CA ILE A 155 3.07 -6.09 12.49
C ILE A 155 1.58 -6.41 12.64
N VAL A 156 0.74 -5.40 12.92
CA VAL A 156 -0.70 -5.62 13.16
C VAL A 156 -1.38 -6.09 11.88
N MET A 157 -1.19 -5.43 10.75
CA MET A 157 -1.85 -5.82 9.50
C MET A 157 -1.32 -7.14 8.96
N TYR A 158 -0.03 -7.44 9.17
CA TYR A 158 0.56 -8.73 8.82
C TYR A 158 -0.08 -9.87 9.63
N ILE A 159 -0.19 -9.73 10.97
CA ILE A 159 -0.79 -10.74 11.83
C ILE A 159 -2.29 -10.90 11.53
N LEU A 160 -3.05 -9.80 11.42
CA LEU A 160 -4.48 -9.85 11.09
C LEU A 160 -4.71 -10.57 9.76
N SER A 161 -3.87 -10.33 8.76
CA SER A 161 -3.97 -10.98 7.47
C SER A 161 -3.73 -12.49 7.54
N ILE A 162 -2.74 -12.94 8.33
CA ILE A 162 -2.47 -14.37 8.57
C ILE A 162 -3.68 -15.07 9.19
N ILE A 163 -4.33 -14.42 10.17
CA ILE A 163 -5.45 -14.99 10.89
C ILE A 163 -6.71 -15.02 10.03
N ILE A 164 -7.00 -13.94 9.32
CA ILE A 164 -8.28 -13.72 8.64
C ILE A 164 -8.30 -14.34 7.25
N ILE A 165 -7.23 -14.17 6.47
CA ILE A 165 -7.12 -14.74 5.11
C ILE A 165 -6.55 -16.16 5.23
N ASN A 166 -7.31 -17.04 5.87
CA ASN A 166 -6.86 -18.37 6.27
C ASN A 166 -7.13 -19.48 5.24
N ASP A 167 -7.74 -19.16 4.10
CA ASP A 167 -8.02 -20.09 2.99
C ASP A 167 -7.82 -19.46 1.62
N TYR A 168 -7.66 -20.31 0.58
CA TYR A 168 -7.38 -19.89 -0.79
C TYR A 168 -8.54 -19.09 -1.43
N LYS A 169 -9.79 -19.39 -1.04
CA LYS A 169 -10.97 -18.68 -1.55
C LYS A 169 -10.96 -17.20 -1.10
N LYS A 170 -10.65 -16.95 0.17
CA LYS A 170 -10.55 -15.59 0.72
C LYS A 170 -9.46 -14.76 0.04
N LEU A 171 -8.32 -15.38 -0.27
CA LEU A 171 -7.28 -14.73 -1.07
C LEU A 171 -7.80 -14.27 -2.44
N LYS A 172 -8.49 -15.16 -3.17
CA LYS A 172 -9.06 -14.78 -4.48
C LYS A 172 -10.04 -13.61 -4.38
N VAL A 173 -10.84 -13.57 -3.33
CA VAL A 173 -11.77 -12.44 -3.09
C VAL A 173 -11.01 -11.13 -2.83
N VAL A 174 -9.94 -11.15 -2.03
CA VAL A 174 -9.10 -9.96 -1.80
C VAL A 174 -8.49 -9.46 -3.10
N LEU A 175 -7.91 -10.34 -3.92
CA LEU A 175 -7.35 -9.97 -5.22
C LEU A 175 -8.41 -9.40 -6.17
N PHE A 176 -9.61 -10.00 -6.18
CA PHE A 176 -10.72 -9.52 -7.00
C PHE A 176 -11.19 -8.13 -6.56
N ILE A 177 -11.37 -7.90 -5.26
CA ILE A 177 -11.73 -6.58 -4.72
C ILE A 177 -10.65 -5.56 -5.07
N TRP A 178 -9.38 -5.89 -4.91
CA TRP A 178 -8.28 -4.99 -5.29
C TRP A 178 -8.32 -4.63 -6.78
N SER A 179 -8.63 -5.58 -7.65
CA SER A 179 -8.78 -5.29 -9.09
C SER A 179 -9.91 -4.31 -9.37
N ILE A 180 -11.05 -4.43 -8.68
CA ILE A 180 -12.16 -3.47 -8.77
C ILE A 180 -11.74 -2.09 -8.27
N LEU A 181 -11.06 -2.02 -7.13
CA LEU A 181 -10.56 -0.75 -6.58
C LEU A 181 -9.56 -0.07 -7.55
N THR A 182 -8.74 -0.84 -8.25
CA THR A 182 -7.85 -0.34 -9.31
C THR A 182 -8.64 0.29 -10.46
N ILE A 183 -9.74 -0.34 -10.90
CA ILE A 183 -10.63 0.19 -11.93
C ILE A 183 -11.31 1.49 -11.45
N ILE A 184 -11.81 1.50 -10.22
CA ILE A 184 -12.44 2.70 -9.64
C ILE A 184 -11.44 3.87 -9.57
N ALA A 185 -10.19 3.60 -9.20
CA ALA A 185 -9.15 4.61 -9.17
C ALA A 185 -8.85 5.18 -10.58
N PHE A 186 -8.85 4.34 -11.61
CA PHE A 186 -8.75 4.77 -12.99
C PHE A 186 -9.94 5.63 -13.43
N ILE A 187 -11.18 5.23 -13.11
CA ILE A 187 -12.38 6.02 -13.45
C ILE A 187 -12.26 7.43 -12.85
N LYS A 188 -11.81 7.55 -11.59
CA LYS A 188 -11.62 8.88 -10.98
C LYS A 188 -10.56 9.70 -11.71
N VAL A 189 -9.43 9.10 -12.12
CA VAL A 189 -8.43 9.80 -12.94
C VAL A 189 -8.99 10.20 -14.29
N TYR A 190 -9.75 9.34 -14.92
CA TYR A 190 -10.39 9.66 -16.19
C TYR A 190 -11.33 10.88 -16.05
N ILE A 191 -12.08 10.96 -14.94
CA ILE A 191 -12.90 12.13 -14.61
C ILE A 191 -12.02 13.37 -14.41
N GLN A 192 -10.94 13.27 -13.62
CA GLN A 192 -10.01 14.38 -13.39
C GLN A 192 -9.40 14.91 -14.70
N MET A 193 -9.12 14.03 -15.67
CA MET A 193 -8.51 14.38 -16.96
C MET A 193 -9.49 15.10 -17.90
N ASN A 194 -10.73 14.62 -17.99
CA ASN A 194 -11.68 15.07 -19.02
C ASN A 194 -12.66 16.11 -18.50
N TYR A 195 -13.03 16.07 -17.22
CA TYR A 195 -13.98 17.00 -16.60
C TYR A 195 -13.31 17.96 -15.60
N GLY A 196 -12.02 17.75 -15.33
CA GLY A 196 -11.25 18.56 -14.39
C GLY A 196 -11.42 18.12 -12.93
N PHE A 197 -10.84 18.92 -12.03
CA PHE A 197 -10.90 18.69 -10.59
C PHE A 197 -12.20 19.21 -10.01
N ASP A 198 -12.80 18.48 -9.07
CA ASP A 198 -13.98 18.93 -8.33
C ASP A 198 -13.64 20.00 -7.29
N GLY A 199 -14.68 20.51 -6.57
CA GLY A 199 -14.52 21.61 -5.62
C GLY A 199 -13.54 21.31 -4.48
N ALA A 200 -13.58 20.10 -3.91
CA ALA A 200 -12.69 19.68 -2.81
C ALA A 200 -11.25 19.50 -3.31
N GLU A 201 -11.08 18.93 -4.50
CA GLU A 201 -9.76 18.76 -5.13
C GLU A 201 -9.14 20.12 -5.51
N LYS A 202 -9.94 21.05 -6.05
CA LYS A 202 -9.49 22.43 -6.35
C LYS A 202 -9.07 23.16 -5.09
N ARG A 203 -9.84 23.04 -3.98
CA ARG A 203 -9.47 23.63 -2.69
C ARG A 203 -8.12 23.07 -2.24
N TRP A 204 -7.96 21.74 -2.23
CA TRP A 204 -6.72 21.10 -1.84
C TRP A 204 -5.53 21.54 -2.72
N LEU A 205 -5.74 21.63 -4.04
CA LEU A 205 -4.68 22.06 -4.96
C LEU A 205 -4.27 23.52 -4.73
N TYR A 206 -5.22 24.45 -4.74
CA TYR A 206 -4.92 25.88 -4.84
C TYR A 206 -4.90 26.60 -3.48
N VAL A 207 -5.61 26.10 -2.46
CA VAL A 207 -5.64 26.69 -1.13
C VAL A 207 -4.68 25.97 -0.19
N ASP A 208 -4.70 24.63 -0.16
CA ASP A 208 -3.89 23.84 0.77
C ASP A 208 -2.48 23.53 0.21
N GLY A 209 -2.10 24.10 -0.96
CA GLY A 209 -0.74 24.09 -1.50
C GLY A 209 -0.37 22.84 -2.31
N GLY A 210 -1.32 21.96 -2.61
CA GLY A 210 -1.10 20.75 -3.43
C GLY A 210 -0.61 21.06 -4.85
N ALA A 211 -0.92 22.24 -5.40
CA ALA A 211 -0.52 22.65 -6.73
C ALA A 211 1.02 22.64 -6.94
N ARG A 212 1.81 22.93 -5.90
CA ARG A 212 3.28 22.96 -5.97
C ARG A 212 3.88 21.66 -6.53
N THR A 213 3.25 20.52 -6.26
CA THR A 213 3.75 19.20 -6.64
C THR A 213 2.93 18.54 -7.74
N HIS A 214 1.70 19.04 -8.01
CA HIS A 214 0.75 18.43 -8.95
C HIS A 214 0.56 19.23 -10.24
N ILE A 215 0.76 20.54 -10.20
CA ILE A 215 0.73 21.40 -11.39
C ILE A 215 2.15 21.90 -11.65
N ILE A 216 2.85 21.22 -12.52
CA ILE A 216 4.26 21.46 -12.78
C ILE A 216 4.47 21.83 -14.26
N TYR A 217 5.63 22.39 -14.60
CA TYR A 217 5.95 22.81 -15.96
C TYR A 217 5.72 21.72 -17.03
N SER A 218 5.96 20.44 -16.69
CA SER A 218 5.77 19.31 -17.61
C SER A 218 4.32 18.79 -17.70
N GLY A 219 3.36 19.41 -17.03
CA GLY A 219 1.95 19.06 -17.07
C GLY A 219 1.34 18.75 -15.71
N ILE A 220 0.08 18.31 -15.72
CA ILE A 220 -0.67 17.96 -14.53
C ILE A 220 -0.32 16.53 -14.11
N ARG A 221 -0.19 16.33 -12.80
CA ARG A 221 -0.01 15.03 -12.17
C ARG A 221 -1.30 14.61 -11.48
N TYR A 222 -1.96 13.61 -12.02
CA TYR A 222 -3.23 13.13 -11.48
C TYR A 222 -3.01 12.22 -10.26
N PHE A 223 -3.92 12.24 -9.30
CA PHE A 223 -3.77 11.61 -7.99
C PHE A 223 -4.97 10.75 -7.55
N SER A 224 -6.08 10.78 -8.29
CA SER A 224 -7.28 9.99 -7.97
C SER A 224 -7.75 10.21 -6.51
N PHE A 225 -8.00 9.14 -5.76
CA PHE A 225 -8.35 9.16 -4.34
C PHE A 225 -7.13 9.10 -3.41
N PHE A 226 -5.91 9.11 -3.94
CA PHE A 226 -4.70 8.95 -3.15
C PHE A 226 -4.23 10.26 -2.54
N ASN A 227 -3.35 10.16 -1.55
CA ASN A 227 -2.77 11.32 -0.89
C ASN A 227 -2.11 12.29 -1.87
N ASP A 228 -1.38 11.73 -2.82
CA ASP A 228 -0.63 12.46 -3.85
C ASP A 228 -0.43 11.60 -5.11
N ALA A 229 0.09 12.22 -6.16
CA ALA A 229 0.34 11.56 -7.43
C ALA A 229 1.44 10.49 -7.35
N ALA A 230 2.39 10.59 -6.41
CA ALA A 230 3.45 9.58 -6.27
C ALA A 230 2.90 8.30 -5.67
N THR A 231 2.11 8.41 -4.61
CA THR A 231 1.41 7.27 -3.98
C THR A 231 0.47 6.60 -4.96
N PHE A 232 -0.30 7.39 -5.74
CA PHE A 232 -1.17 6.88 -6.80
C PHE A 232 -0.40 6.13 -7.87
N GLY A 233 0.66 6.73 -8.43
CA GLY A 233 1.47 6.11 -9.47
C GLY A 233 2.12 4.80 -9.02
N CYS A 234 2.65 4.75 -7.80
CA CYS A 234 3.24 3.54 -7.22
C CYS A 234 2.18 2.45 -6.97
N SER A 235 0.97 2.82 -6.52
CA SER A 235 -0.14 1.88 -6.35
C SER A 235 -0.59 1.27 -7.68
N MET A 236 -0.70 2.09 -8.72
CA MET A 236 -1.06 1.62 -10.06
C MET A 236 0.04 0.75 -10.68
N ALA A 237 1.31 1.10 -10.50
CA ALA A 237 2.43 0.27 -10.91
C ALA A 237 2.46 -1.09 -10.20
N PHE A 238 2.16 -1.10 -8.90
CA PHE A 238 2.03 -2.31 -8.10
C PHE A 238 0.89 -3.19 -8.64
N SER A 239 -0.31 -2.61 -8.82
CA SER A 239 -1.46 -3.31 -9.41
C SER A 239 -1.15 -3.88 -10.80
N PHE A 240 -0.46 -3.11 -11.66
CA PHE A 240 -0.01 -3.55 -12.97
C PHE A 240 0.80 -4.84 -12.89
N VAL A 241 1.85 -4.86 -12.06
CA VAL A 241 2.73 -6.03 -11.90
C VAL A 241 1.96 -7.25 -11.41
N VAL A 242 1.15 -7.07 -10.36
CA VAL A 242 0.40 -8.17 -9.75
C VAL A 242 -0.60 -8.78 -10.74
N PHE A 243 -1.41 -7.98 -11.40
CA PHE A 243 -2.45 -8.49 -12.30
C PHE A 243 -1.87 -8.99 -13.62
N LEU A 244 -0.82 -8.35 -14.16
CA LEU A 244 -0.12 -8.85 -15.35
C LEU A 244 0.44 -10.24 -15.10
N ILE A 245 1.22 -10.43 -14.04
CA ILE A 245 1.84 -11.72 -13.74
C ILE A 245 0.78 -12.76 -13.42
N SER A 246 -0.29 -12.40 -12.69
CA SER A 246 -1.41 -13.29 -12.38
C SER A 246 -2.11 -13.79 -13.65
N ALA A 247 -2.22 -12.96 -14.69
CA ALA A 247 -2.84 -13.33 -15.97
C ALA A 247 -2.10 -14.44 -16.73
N PHE A 248 -0.80 -14.63 -16.49
CA PHE A 248 -0.02 -15.71 -17.10
C PHE A 248 -0.14 -17.05 -16.36
N GLY A 249 -0.98 -17.12 -15.31
CA GLY A 249 -1.29 -18.34 -14.58
C GLY A 249 -2.13 -19.34 -15.38
N LYS A 250 -2.26 -20.56 -14.84
CA LYS A 250 -3.22 -21.55 -15.32
C LYS A 250 -4.62 -21.23 -14.75
N ILE A 251 -5.22 -20.18 -15.25
CA ILE A 251 -6.57 -19.73 -14.87
C ILE A 251 -7.49 -19.77 -16.09
N ASN A 252 -8.80 -19.74 -15.85
CA ASN A 252 -9.82 -19.67 -16.90
C ASN A 252 -9.57 -18.45 -17.79
N LEU A 253 -9.78 -18.60 -19.11
CA LEU A 253 -9.55 -17.55 -20.11
C LEU A 253 -10.27 -16.23 -19.78
N LYS A 254 -11.48 -16.29 -19.21
CA LYS A 254 -12.24 -15.09 -18.79
C LYS A 254 -11.48 -14.27 -17.75
N TYR A 255 -10.94 -14.93 -16.72
CA TYR A 255 -10.15 -14.25 -15.67
C TYR A 255 -8.79 -13.77 -16.22
N LYS A 256 -8.21 -14.50 -17.17
CA LYS A 256 -6.97 -14.10 -17.82
C LYS A 256 -7.15 -12.79 -18.59
N ILE A 257 -8.18 -12.71 -19.44
CA ILE A 257 -8.51 -11.49 -20.19
C ILE A 257 -8.82 -10.35 -19.24
N TYR A 258 -9.63 -10.61 -18.20
CA TYR A 258 -9.96 -9.63 -17.17
C TYR A 258 -8.70 -9.03 -16.51
N TYR A 259 -7.77 -9.85 -16.03
CA TYR A 259 -6.55 -9.37 -15.39
C TYR A 259 -5.61 -8.63 -16.35
N ILE A 260 -5.56 -9.03 -17.63
CA ILE A 260 -4.84 -8.28 -18.66
C ILE A 260 -5.43 -6.87 -18.80
N ILE A 261 -6.76 -6.74 -18.89
CA ILE A 261 -7.44 -5.44 -19.00
C ILE A 261 -7.14 -4.59 -17.76
N VAL A 262 -7.28 -5.16 -16.55
CA VAL A 262 -6.98 -4.44 -15.30
C VAL A 262 -5.52 -3.97 -15.27
N SER A 263 -4.58 -4.81 -15.71
CA SER A 263 -3.16 -4.45 -15.76
C SER A 263 -2.89 -3.31 -16.74
N LEU A 264 -3.49 -3.32 -17.92
CA LEU A 264 -3.33 -2.24 -18.92
C LEU A 264 -3.92 -0.91 -18.41
N ILE A 265 -5.09 -0.96 -17.77
CA ILE A 265 -5.72 0.19 -17.10
C ILE A 265 -4.79 0.74 -16.02
N ALA A 266 -4.20 -0.13 -15.19
CA ALA A 266 -3.26 0.26 -14.15
C ALA A 266 -1.98 0.90 -14.72
N LEU A 267 -1.42 0.31 -15.80
CA LEU A 267 -0.25 0.85 -16.49
C LEU A 267 -0.52 2.25 -17.05
N TYR A 268 -1.65 2.42 -17.73
CA TYR A 268 -2.06 3.73 -18.24
C TYR A 268 -2.18 4.76 -17.10
N SER A 269 -2.84 4.39 -16.01
CA SER A 269 -3.03 5.26 -14.84
C SER A 269 -1.72 5.63 -14.16
N MET A 270 -0.76 4.70 -14.09
CA MET A 270 0.60 4.97 -13.60
C MET A 270 1.26 6.11 -14.39
N PHE A 271 1.16 6.09 -15.72
CA PHE A 271 1.72 7.17 -16.55
C PHE A 271 1.04 8.52 -16.31
N GLN A 272 -0.28 8.53 -16.08
CA GLN A 272 -1.03 9.78 -15.81
C GLN A 272 -0.64 10.43 -14.46
N SER A 273 -0.12 9.64 -13.52
CA SER A 273 0.45 10.19 -12.28
C SER A 273 1.68 11.07 -12.51
N GLY A 274 2.33 10.91 -13.65
CA GLY A 274 3.59 11.55 -13.97
C GLY A 274 4.70 11.26 -12.94
N THR A 275 4.63 10.15 -12.21
CA THR A 275 5.59 9.78 -11.17
C THR A 275 6.69 8.90 -11.74
N ARG A 276 7.88 9.43 -11.87
CA ARG A 276 9.03 8.73 -12.47
C ARG A 276 9.45 7.48 -11.68
N VAL A 277 9.42 7.57 -10.36
CA VAL A 277 9.78 6.46 -9.48
C VAL A 277 8.83 5.27 -9.63
N ALA A 278 7.56 5.52 -9.94
CA ALA A 278 6.60 4.46 -10.18
C ALA A 278 7.02 3.53 -11.35
N MET A 279 7.77 4.05 -12.32
CA MET A 279 8.26 3.26 -13.45
C MET A 279 9.28 2.17 -13.05
N ILE A 280 9.96 2.33 -11.91
CA ILE A 280 10.91 1.33 -11.42
C ILE A 280 10.17 0.05 -11.01
N ILE A 281 8.94 0.17 -10.50
CA ILE A 281 8.16 -0.95 -9.97
C ILE A 281 7.90 -2.03 -11.03
N PRO A 282 7.43 -1.72 -12.24
CA PRO A 282 7.29 -2.71 -13.31
C PRO A 282 8.60 -3.40 -13.69
N PHE A 283 9.70 -2.65 -13.78
CA PHE A 283 11.00 -3.22 -14.12
C PHE A 283 11.48 -4.23 -13.07
N VAL A 284 11.50 -3.83 -11.80
CA VAL A 284 11.91 -4.70 -10.70
C VAL A 284 10.93 -5.87 -10.56
N GLY A 285 9.63 -5.61 -10.66
CA GLY A 285 8.59 -6.62 -10.53
C GLY A 285 8.68 -7.72 -11.59
N ILE A 286 8.83 -7.33 -12.86
CA ILE A 286 8.99 -8.28 -13.94
C ILE A 286 10.34 -9.00 -13.83
N ALA A 287 11.43 -8.33 -13.52
CA ALA A 287 12.74 -8.96 -13.29
C ALA A 287 12.67 -10.01 -12.17
N SER A 288 12.00 -9.67 -11.05
CA SER A 288 11.77 -10.61 -9.94
C SER A 288 10.95 -11.83 -10.38
N TYR A 289 9.91 -11.62 -11.19
CA TYR A 289 9.13 -12.72 -11.77
C TYR A 289 9.98 -13.62 -12.67
N LEU A 290 10.85 -13.05 -13.51
CA LEU A 290 11.76 -13.81 -14.37
C LEU A 290 12.70 -14.68 -13.55
N ALA A 291 13.28 -14.12 -12.48
CA ALA A 291 14.16 -14.86 -11.58
C ALA A 291 13.44 -16.05 -10.90
N LEU A 292 12.16 -15.88 -10.52
CA LEU A 292 11.38 -16.93 -9.84
C LEU A 292 10.73 -17.95 -10.79
N SER A 293 10.51 -17.60 -12.06
CA SER A 293 9.69 -18.39 -12.98
C SER A 293 10.31 -19.72 -13.41
N LYS A 294 11.64 -19.84 -13.40
CA LYS A 294 12.41 -20.99 -13.86
C LYS A 294 12.09 -21.43 -15.33
N ARG A 295 11.46 -20.55 -16.13
CA ARG A 295 11.02 -20.83 -17.51
C ARG A 295 11.82 -20.00 -18.50
N ILE A 296 12.74 -20.61 -19.22
CA ILE A 296 13.63 -19.92 -20.17
C ILE A 296 12.85 -19.12 -21.23
N LYS A 297 11.77 -19.69 -21.76
CA LYS A 297 10.90 -18.99 -22.74
C LYS A 297 10.30 -17.71 -22.17
N THR A 298 9.84 -17.73 -20.92
CA THR A 298 9.30 -16.56 -20.24
C THR A 298 10.40 -15.50 -20.02
N VAL A 299 11.60 -15.96 -19.63
CA VAL A 299 12.78 -15.08 -19.44
C VAL A 299 13.13 -14.38 -20.75
N LEU A 300 13.18 -15.11 -21.86
CA LEU A 300 13.50 -14.53 -23.16
C LEU A 300 12.44 -13.49 -23.59
N ILE A 301 11.15 -13.83 -23.54
CA ILE A 301 10.07 -12.91 -23.97
C ILE A 301 10.04 -11.62 -23.14
N PHE A 302 9.94 -11.75 -21.83
CA PHE A 302 9.83 -10.57 -20.95
C PHE A 302 11.17 -9.86 -20.78
N GLY A 303 12.30 -10.58 -20.79
CA GLY A 303 13.61 -9.97 -20.77
C GLY A 303 13.85 -9.09 -21.99
N THR A 304 13.56 -9.61 -23.19
CA THR A 304 13.63 -8.82 -24.44
C THR A 304 12.69 -7.61 -24.39
N PHE A 305 11.47 -7.77 -23.86
CA PHE A 305 10.52 -6.68 -23.69
C PHE A 305 11.05 -5.58 -22.74
N LEU A 306 11.65 -5.95 -21.60
CA LEU A 306 12.27 -5.00 -20.68
C LEU A 306 13.45 -4.24 -21.33
N VAL A 307 14.30 -4.96 -22.06
CA VAL A 307 15.41 -4.35 -22.80
C VAL A 307 14.87 -3.38 -23.85
N PHE A 308 13.85 -3.78 -24.62
CA PHE A 308 13.21 -2.91 -25.60
C PHE A 308 12.67 -1.63 -24.98
N ILE A 309 11.94 -1.73 -23.87
CA ILE A 309 11.42 -0.55 -23.14
C ILE A 309 12.58 0.34 -22.64
N PHE A 310 13.62 -0.26 -22.07
CA PHE A 310 14.79 0.47 -21.62
C PHE A 310 15.46 1.23 -22.77
N VAL A 311 15.70 0.57 -23.92
CA VAL A 311 16.28 1.18 -25.12
C VAL A 311 15.37 2.29 -25.66
N PHE A 312 14.06 2.05 -25.73
CA PHE A 312 13.08 3.04 -26.17
C PHE A 312 13.14 4.32 -25.34
N PHE A 313 13.11 4.23 -24.03
CA PHE A 313 13.12 5.42 -23.17
C PHE A 313 14.49 6.09 -23.09
N LYS A 314 15.58 5.34 -23.15
CA LYS A 314 16.93 5.88 -22.95
C LYS A 314 17.59 6.40 -24.23
N TYR A 315 17.40 5.70 -25.34
CA TYR A 315 18.20 5.93 -26.56
C TYR A 315 17.40 6.43 -27.75
N THR A 316 16.05 6.47 -27.71
CA THR A 316 15.26 7.02 -28.82
C THR A 316 14.66 8.38 -28.47
N SER A 317 14.25 9.17 -29.48
CA SER A 317 13.50 10.42 -29.34
C SER A 317 12.03 10.28 -29.74
N ILE A 318 11.57 9.06 -30.04
CA ILE A 318 10.19 8.79 -30.50
C ILE A 318 9.19 9.21 -29.44
N GLY A 319 8.21 10.05 -29.80
CA GLY A 319 7.16 10.53 -28.91
C GLY A 319 7.56 11.68 -27.98
N GLU A 320 8.67 12.38 -28.22
CA GLU A 320 9.16 13.48 -27.38
C GLU A 320 8.21 14.70 -27.34
N ALA A 321 7.36 14.85 -28.36
CA ALA A 321 6.28 15.84 -28.36
C ALA A 321 5.23 15.58 -27.27
N ASN A 322 5.04 14.31 -26.84
CA ASN A 322 4.14 13.98 -25.77
C ASN A 322 4.79 14.21 -24.40
N SER A 323 4.18 15.07 -23.59
CA SER A 323 4.69 15.47 -22.27
C SER A 323 4.87 14.27 -21.31
N THR A 324 4.00 13.29 -21.37
CA THR A 324 4.04 12.06 -20.55
C THR A 324 5.25 11.20 -20.92
N ILE A 325 5.50 10.98 -22.22
CA ILE A 325 6.65 10.20 -22.71
C ILE A 325 7.95 10.93 -22.40
N ARG A 326 8.02 12.23 -22.68
CA ARG A 326 9.19 13.07 -22.38
C ARG A 326 9.53 13.03 -20.91
N ARG A 327 8.54 13.10 -20.04
CA ARG A 327 8.73 12.98 -18.59
C ARG A 327 9.19 11.58 -18.18
N ALA A 328 8.62 10.53 -18.75
CA ALA A 328 9.05 9.15 -18.50
C ALA A 328 10.53 8.94 -18.82
N ARG A 329 11.03 9.55 -19.90
CA ARG A 329 12.46 9.49 -20.33
C ARG A 329 13.40 10.04 -19.27
N THR A 330 13.00 11.08 -18.51
CA THR A 330 13.89 11.65 -17.47
C THR A 330 14.17 10.65 -16.35
N ALA A 331 13.32 9.64 -16.14
CA ALA A 331 13.58 8.56 -15.19
C ALA A 331 14.83 7.72 -15.55
N PHE A 332 15.16 7.64 -16.84
CA PHE A 332 16.34 6.91 -17.36
C PHE A 332 17.59 7.78 -17.49
N ASN A 333 17.51 9.07 -17.15
CA ASN A 333 18.59 10.03 -17.18
C ASN A 333 18.69 10.83 -15.86
N PRO A 334 19.08 10.20 -14.75
CA PRO A 334 19.00 10.80 -13.40
C PRO A 334 19.84 12.09 -13.28
N ASN A 335 20.94 12.20 -13.99
CA ASN A 335 21.80 13.39 -13.97
C ASN A 335 21.14 14.66 -14.57
N LYS A 336 20.06 14.50 -15.34
CA LYS A 336 19.24 15.59 -15.89
C LYS A 336 17.93 15.78 -15.12
N ASP A 337 17.71 15.01 -14.07
CA ASP A 337 16.49 15.02 -13.27
C ASP A 337 16.63 15.97 -12.07
N ALA A 338 15.99 17.14 -12.15
CA ALA A 338 16.02 18.15 -11.09
C ALA A 338 15.57 17.61 -9.72
N SER A 339 14.56 16.70 -9.68
CA SER A 339 14.12 16.11 -8.42
C SER A 339 15.15 15.12 -7.84
N TYR A 340 15.88 14.39 -8.70
CA TYR A 340 16.96 13.52 -8.24
C TYR A 340 18.12 14.34 -7.67
N LEU A 341 18.52 15.39 -8.37
CA LEU A 341 19.60 16.28 -7.94
C LEU A 341 19.25 16.98 -6.61
N LEU A 342 18.01 17.46 -6.46
CA LEU A 342 17.55 18.08 -5.22
C LEU A 342 17.61 17.09 -4.05
N ARG A 343 17.16 15.84 -4.23
CA ARG A 343 17.26 14.81 -3.19
C ARG A 343 18.70 14.52 -2.81
N LYS A 344 19.60 14.43 -3.78
CA LYS A 344 21.02 14.22 -3.53
C LYS A 344 21.61 15.36 -2.71
N ASP A 345 21.29 16.60 -3.05
CA ASP A 345 21.71 17.79 -2.30
C ASP A 345 21.15 17.78 -0.86
N ASN A 346 19.86 17.47 -0.70
CA ASN A 346 19.24 17.31 0.62
C ASN A 346 19.94 16.22 1.45
N GLN A 347 20.26 15.08 0.87
CA GLN A 347 20.98 14.00 1.56
C GLN A 347 22.40 14.42 2.00
N VAL A 348 23.11 15.18 1.19
CA VAL A 348 24.43 15.74 1.54
C VAL A 348 24.28 16.69 2.73
N LYS A 349 23.30 17.60 2.70
CA LYS A 349 23.01 18.50 3.84
C LYS A 349 22.64 17.74 5.10
N MET A 350 21.75 16.74 5.01
CA MET A 350 21.33 15.91 6.14
C MET A 350 22.52 15.17 6.76
N ARG A 351 23.47 14.68 5.94
CA ARG A 351 24.65 13.95 6.42
C ARG A 351 25.46 14.77 7.43
N THR A 352 25.57 16.07 7.27
CA THR A 352 26.32 16.93 8.20
C THR A 352 25.69 16.99 9.59
N TYR A 353 24.36 16.87 9.67
CA TYR A 353 23.63 16.83 10.94
C TYR A 353 23.59 15.45 11.60
N MET A 354 23.90 14.40 10.84
CA MET A 354 23.82 13.00 11.30
C MET A 354 25.14 12.42 11.77
N VAL A 355 26.26 13.16 11.69
CA VAL A 355 27.63 12.66 11.95
C VAL A 355 27.76 11.93 13.29
N ASN A 356 27.18 12.43 14.38
CA ASN A 356 27.31 11.84 15.70
C ASN A 356 25.99 11.25 16.23
N LYS A 357 25.10 10.76 15.33
CA LYS A 357 23.78 10.25 15.68
C LYS A 357 23.55 8.84 15.13
N PRO A 358 24.24 7.83 15.67
CA PRO A 358 24.13 6.46 15.18
C PRO A 358 22.71 5.88 15.32
N PHE A 359 21.92 6.37 16.29
CA PHE A 359 20.51 6.01 16.53
C PHE A 359 19.52 7.06 16.01
N GLY A 360 19.97 8.06 15.24
CA GLY A 360 19.11 9.08 14.64
C GLY A 360 18.73 10.20 15.59
N VAL A 361 17.68 10.95 15.18
CA VAL A 361 17.13 12.06 15.96
C VAL A 361 15.87 11.68 16.76
N GLY A 362 15.45 10.44 16.65
CA GLY A 362 14.23 9.91 17.24
C GLY A 362 13.07 9.84 16.24
N ILE A 363 12.24 8.81 16.40
CA ILE A 363 11.10 8.53 15.51
C ILE A 363 10.09 9.68 15.55
N GLY A 364 9.62 10.11 14.38
CA GLY A 364 8.65 11.19 14.22
C GLY A 364 9.25 12.60 14.29
N LEU A 365 10.57 12.74 14.40
CA LEU A 365 11.27 14.02 14.53
C LEU A 365 12.04 14.42 13.27
N SER A 366 11.57 13.97 12.11
CA SER A 366 12.09 14.36 10.81
C SER A 366 11.13 15.30 10.06
N SER A 367 11.68 16.18 9.22
CA SER A 367 10.93 17.03 8.29
C SER A 367 9.76 17.79 8.98
N GLY A 368 8.65 18.01 8.30
CA GLY A 368 7.49 18.74 8.81
C GLY A 368 6.82 18.15 10.06
N ARG A 369 7.07 16.85 10.38
CA ARG A 369 6.58 16.26 11.65
C ARG A 369 7.29 16.85 12.85
N ALA A 370 8.61 17.05 12.77
CA ALA A 370 9.39 17.66 13.82
C ALA A 370 8.88 19.08 14.15
N GLN A 371 8.57 19.87 13.12
CA GLN A 371 8.00 21.22 13.30
C GLN A 371 6.68 21.17 14.06
N LYS A 372 5.82 20.20 13.75
CA LYS A 372 4.52 20.03 14.40
C LYS A 372 4.63 19.72 15.90
N TYR A 373 5.69 19.01 16.32
CA TYR A 373 5.87 18.56 17.70
C TYR A 373 6.93 19.36 18.48
N GLY A 374 7.25 20.58 18.02
CA GLY A 374 8.09 21.53 18.74
C GLY A 374 9.60 21.33 18.59
N SER A 375 10.05 20.47 17.71
CA SER A 375 11.48 20.27 17.44
C SER A 375 11.90 21.07 16.20
N TYR A 376 12.09 22.37 16.38
CA TYR A 376 12.61 23.25 15.31
C TYR A 376 14.13 23.12 15.23
N THR A 377 14.58 22.34 14.27
CA THR A 377 15.99 22.21 13.90
C THR A 377 16.15 22.47 12.41
N LYS A 378 17.35 22.89 11.97
CA LYS A 378 17.63 23.02 10.53
C LYS A 378 17.38 21.71 9.77
N LEU A 379 17.53 20.58 10.44
CA LEU A 379 17.21 19.26 9.87
C LEU A 379 15.70 19.11 9.57
N SER A 380 14.83 19.70 10.40
CA SER A 380 13.37 19.64 10.22
C SER A 380 12.86 20.42 9.02
N GLU A 381 13.67 21.34 8.48
CA GLU A 381 13.34 22.13 7.29
C GLU A 381 13.66 21.38 5.97
N ILE A 382 14.50 20.32 6.06
CA ILE A 382 14.93 19.56 4.88
C ILE A 382 13.96 18.40 4.63
N PRO A 383 13.26 18.33 3.48
CA PRO A 383 12.39 17.22 3.14
C PRO A 383 13.17 15.91 2.99
N THR A 384 12.65 14.83 3.54
CA THR A 384 13.25 13.49 3.41
C THR A 384 13.07 12.90 2.02
N ASP A 385 11.92 13.11 1.40
CA ASP A 385 11.52 12.67 0.05
C ASP A 385 11.81 11.18 -0.28
N SER A 386 12.19 10.38 0.71
CA SER A 386 12.56 8.98 0.61
C SER A 386 12.28 8.27 1.91
N TRP A 387 11.62 7.11 1.85
CA TRP A 387 11.36 6.32 3.04
C TRP A 387 12.65 5.83 3.73
N LEU A 388 13.64 5.40 2.96
CA LEU A 388 14.91 4.94 3.55
C LEU A 388 15.71 6.09 4.19
N VAL A 389 15.64 7.29 3.61
CA VAL A 389 16.25 8.49 4.21
C VAL A 389 15.52 8.87 5.49
N LEU A 390 14.18 8.79 5.51
CA LEU A 390 13.39 9.02 6.71
C LEU A 390 13.78 8.04 7.82
N VAL A 391 13.87 6.73 7.52
CA VAL A 391 14.34 5.71 8.47
C VAL A 391 15.74 6.06 8.96
N TRP A 392 16.67 6.40 8.07
CA TRP A 392 18.03 6.79 8.46
C TRP A 392 18.06 7.99 9.42
N ILE A 393 17.28 9.02 9.15
CA ILE A 393 17.27 10.23 10.01
C ILE A 393 16.65 9.93 11.36
N GLU A 394 15.53 9.25 11.38
CA GLU A 394 14.77 8.99 12.60
C GLU A 394 15.42 7.91 13.49
N THR A 395 16.07 6.90 12.91
CA THR A 395 16.61 5.72 13.63
C THR A 395 18.12 5.51 13.44
N GLY A 396 18.79 6.45 12.77
CA GLY A 396 20.23 6.42 12.53
C GLY A 396 20.68 5.34 11.57
N VAL A 397 22.02 5.19 11.47
CA VAL A 397 22.62 4.15 10.62
C VAL A 397 22.33 2.74 11.14
N VAL A 398 22.21 2.58 12.47
CA VAL A 398 21.89 1.29 13.10
C VAL A 398 20.49 0.84 12.69
N GLY A 399 19.48 1.70 12.83
CA GLY A 399 18.12 1.39 12.41
C GLY A 399 17.98 1.19 10.91
N LEU A 400 18.70 1.98 10.09
CA LEU A 400 18.70 1.80 8.64
C LEU A 400 19.26 0.43 8.22
N CYS A 401 20.41 0.01 8.79
CA CYS A 401 20.99 -1.30 8.50
C CYS A 401 20.06 -2.44 8.93
N LEU A 402 19.46 -2.32 10.12
CA LEU A 402 18.48 -3.29 10.62
C LEU A 402 17.26 -3.38 9.68
N TYR A 403 16.74 -2.22 9.25
CA TYR A 403 15.56 -2.16 8.37
C TYR A 403 15.85 -2.73 6.97
N ILE A 404 16.98 -2.38 6.37
CA ILE A 404 17.40 -2.96 5.08
C ILE A 404 17.61 -4.48 5.22
N GLY A 405 18.27 -4.93 6.28
CA GLY A 405 18.43 -6.35 6.60
C GLY A 405 17.09 -7.08 6.71
N LEU A 406 16.09 -6.46 7.39
CA LEU A 406 14.73 -6.96 7.48
C LEU A 406 14.09 -7.11 6.10
N LEU A 407 14.13 -6.06 5.26
CA LEU A 407 13.53 -6.10 3.93
C LEU A 407 14.16 -7.16 3.02
N LEU A 408 15.49 -7.27 3.04
CA LEU A 408 16.23 -8.29 2.30
C LEU A 408 15.88 -9.70 2.78
N PHE A 409 15.84 -9.92 4.10
CA PHE A 409 15.45 -11.21 4.68
C PHE A 409 14.02 -11.60 4.24
N ILE A 410 13.08 -10.67 4.31
CA ILE A 410 11.68 -10.90 3.88
C ILE A 410 11.63 -11.31 2.39
N LEU A 411 12.34 -10.58 1.51
CA LEU A 411 12.36 -10.90 0.09
C LEU A 411 12.97 -12.27 -0.17
N ILE A 412 14.11 -12.60 0.45
CA ILE A 412 14.77 -13.90 0.29
C ILE A 412 13.86 -15.03 0.79
N TYR A 413 13.23 -14.86 1.95
CA TYR A 413 12.38 -15.89 2.52
C TYR A 413 11.08 -16.08 1.72
N CYS A 414 10.45 -15.01 1.23
CA CYS A 414 9.30 -15.10 0.33
C CYS A 414 9.66 -15.78 -1.00
N ALA A 415 10.82 -15.47 -1.59
CA ALA A 415 11.34 -16.14 -2.78
C ALA A 415 11.53 -17.64 -2.53
N TYR A 416 12.12 -18.00 -1.39
CA TYR A 416 12.28 -19.41 -0.99
C TYR A 416 10.95 -20.15 -0.91
N ILE A 417 9.92 -19.55 -0.29
CA ILE A 417 8.59 -20.16 -0.23
C ILE A 417 8.03 -20.40 -1.63
N ILE A 418 8.06 -19.39 -2.49
CA ILE A 418 7.50 -19.47 -3.85
C ILE A 418 8.24 -20.51 -4.71
N MET A 419 9.57 -20.57 -4.60
CA MET A 419 10.39 -21.45 -5.43
C MET A 419 10.37 -22.92 -4.99
N PHE A 420 10.29 -23.17 -3.68
CA PHE A 420 10.56 -24.51 -3.13
C PHE A 420 9.40 -25.12 -2.35
N LYS A 421 8.42 -24.31 -1.90
CA LYS A 421 7.31 -24.81 -1.08
C LYS A 421 5.97 -24.92 -1.81
N LEU A 422 5.82 -24.25 -2.98
CA LEU A 422 4.57 -24.23 -3.72
C LEU A 422 4.62 -25.16 -4.94
N LYS A 423 3.64 -26.07 -5.03
CA LYS A 423 3.47 -27.03 -6.13
C LYS A 423 2.35 -26.59 -7.08
N ASN A 424 1.22 -26.07 -6.54
CA ASN A 424 0.11 -25.65 -7.37
C ASN A 424 0.50 -24.45 -8.26
N LYS A 425 0.30 -24.60 -9.56
CA LYS A 425 0.79 -23.63 -10.56
C LYS A 425 0.01 -22.32 -10.55
N GLU A 426 -1.29 -22.36 -10.24
CA GLU A 426 -2.14 -21.18 -10.14
C GLU A 426 -1.76 -20.35 -8.93
N LEU A 427 -1.72 -20.95 -7.74
CA LEU A 427 -1.32 -20.31 -6.49
C LEU A 427 0.07 -19.68 -6.60
N ARG A 428 1.03 -20.46 -7.11
CA ARG A 428 2.41 -19.99 -7.31
C ARG A 428 2.47 -18.76 -8.20
N GLN A 429 1.63 -18.68 -9.23
CA GLN A 429 1.59 -17.53 -10.14
C GLN A 429 1.07 -16.28 -9.43
N TYR A 430 0.00 -16.37 -8.60
CA TYR A 430 -0.46 -15.27 -7.78
C TYR A 430 0.62 -14.80 -6.79
N MET A 431 1.32 -15.74 -6.16
CA MET A 431 2.40 -15.39 -5.22
C MET A 431 3.59 -14.73 -5.92
N MET A 432 3.95 -15.15 -7.13
CA MET A 432 4.98 -14.47 -7.94
C MET A 432 4.55 -13.06 -8.34
N GLY A 433 3.25 -12.85 -8.64
CA GLY A 433 2.71 -11.51 -8.91
C GLY A 433 2.83 -10.58 -7.70
N LEU A 434 2.35 -11.04 -6.55
CA LEU A 434 2.45 -10.28 -5.28
C LEU A 434 3.91 -9.99 -4.94
N TYR A 435 4.79 -10.99 -5.01
CA TYR A 435 6.22 -10.84 -4.74
C TYR A 435 6.86 -9.80 -5.65
N GLY A 436 6.62 -9.88 -6.97
CA GLY A 436 7.17 -8.92 -7.93
C GLY A 436 6.72 -7.49 -7.65
N GLY A 437 5.43 -7.30 -7.36
CA GLY A 437 4.90 -5.99 -7.00
C GLY A 437 5.48 -5.46 -5.69
N ILE A 438 5.61 -6.31 -4.66
CA ILE A 438 6.22 -5.97 -3.36
C ILE A 438 7.70 -5.62 -3.53
N ALA A 439 8.47 -6.41 -4.25
CA ALA A 439 9.88 -6.13 -4.53
C ALA A 439 10.03 -4.78 -5.26
N GLY A 440 9.17 -4.51 -6.25
CA GLY A 440 9.17 -3.25 -6.98
C GLY A 440 8.90 -2.04 -6.09
N ILE A 441 7.86 -2.10 -5.25
CA ILE A 441 7.51 -0.97 -4.37
C ILE A 441 8.54 -0.79 -3.24
N MET A 442 9.15 -1.86 -2.74
CA MET A 442 10.27 -1.79 -1.78
C MET A 442 11.48 -1.07 -2.38
N VAL A 443 11.85 -1.36 -3.62
CA VAL A 443 12.96 -0.65 -4.29
C VAL A 443 12.58 0.82 -4.53
N SER A 444 11.33 1.12 -4.84
CA SER A 444 10.87 2.51 -5.02
C SER A 444 10.96 3.35 -3.73
N ALA A 445 11.02 2.72 -2.56
CA ALA A 445 11.16 3.36 -1.26
C ALA A 445 12.45 4.19 -1.11
N TYR A 446 13.46 3.92 -1.93
CA TYR A 446 14.67 4.76 -2.03
C TYR A 446 14.37 6.18 -2.52
N ALA A 447 13.34 6.36 -3.31
CA ALA A 447 13.06 7.64 -3.97
C ALA A 447 11.68 8.24 -3.64
N ASN A 448 10.87 7.58 -2.81
CA ASN A 448 9.64 8.13 -2.26
C ASN A 448 9.18 7.39 -0.97
N GLU A 449 8.12 7.89 -0.34
CA GLU A 449 7.55 7.31 0.89
C GLU A 449 6.32 6.43 0.62
N ALA A 450 5.94 6.19 -0.65
CA ALA A 450 4.70 5.51 -1.02
C ALA A 450 4.62 4.05 -0.52
N PHE A 451 5.75 3.44 -0.18
CA PHE A 451 5.84 2.07 0.31
C PHE A 451 5.00 1.82 1.58
N THR A 452 5.00 2.76 2.53
CA THR A 452 4.28 2.63 3.81
C THR A 452 3.01 3.47 3.90
N GLN A 453 2.77 4.33 2.92
CA GLN A 453 1.57 5.17 2.88
C GLN A 453 0.33 4.38 2.49
N PHE A 454 -0.85 4.81 2.99
CA PHE A 454 -2.13 4.24 2.56
C PHE A 454 -2.38 4.54 1.08
N PRO A 455 -2.88 3.56 0.31
CA PRO A 455 -3.22 2.18 0.68
C PRO A 455 -2.05 1.19 0.55
N ASN A 456 -0.91 1.60 -0.01
CA ASN A 456 0.16 0.71 -0.46
C ASN A 456 0.73 -0.14 0.68
N GLY A 457 1.00 0.48 1.84
CA GLY A 457 1.56 -0.24 2.99
C GLY A 457 0.68 -1.43 3.40
N PHE A 458 -0.63 -1.23 3.51
CA PHE A 458 -1.54 -2.31 3.89
C PHE A 458 -1.59 -3.42 2.85
N ILE A 459 -1.57 -3.07 1.56
CA ILE A 459 -1.55 -4.07 0.48
C ILE A 459 -0.24 -4.89 0.53
N VAL A 460 0.89 -4.24 0.80
CA VAL A 460 2.19 -4.91 0.98
C VAL A 460 2.13 -5.86 2.18
N TYR A 461 1.64 -5.41 3.34
CA TYR A 461 1.60 -6.23 4.55
C TYR A 461 0.68 -7.45 4.39
N ILE A 462 -0.47 -7.25 3.74
CA ILE A 462 -1.39 -8.34 3.36
C ILE A 462 -0.70 -9.32 2.39
N GLY A 463 -0.03 -8.80 1.37
CA GLY A 463 0.68 -9.61 0.38
C GLY A 463 1.79 -10.46 1.00
N LEU A 464 2.59 -9.89 1.90
CA LEU A 464 3.62 -10.61 2.65
C LEU A 464 3.03 -11.72 3.51
N ALA A 465 1.95 -11.42 4.24
CA ALA A 465 1.25 -12.40 5.07
C ALA A 465 0.76 -13.58 4.23
N VAL A 466 0.12 -13.29 3.09
CA VAL A 466 -0.42 -14.30 2.18
C VAL A 466 0.68 -15.16 1.56
N ILE A 467 1.80 -14.57 1.14
CA ILE A 467 2.95 -15.34 0.64
C ILE A 467 3.48 -16.28 1.73
N THR A 468 3.59 -15.79 2.97
CA THR A 468 4.10 -16.59 4.09
C THR A 468 3.24 -17.80 4.39
N ILE A 469 1.92 -17.65 4.35
CA ILE A 469 0.99 -18.77 4.65
C ILE A 469 0.57 -19.57 3.41
N SER A 470 1.02 -19.19 2.21
CA SER A 470 0.65 -19.87 0.95
C SER A 470 0.93 -21.38 0.92
N PRO A 471 1.93 -21.96 1.62
CA PRO A 471 2.08 -23.41 1.70
C PRO A 471 0.89 -24.13 2.36
N TYR A 472 0.12 -23.45 3.22
CA TYR A 472 -1.11 -24.01 3.78
C TYR A 472 -2.25 -24.03 2.75
N PHE A 473 -2.31 -23.02 1.88
CA PHE A 473 -3.27 -23.00 0.77
C PHE A 473 -2.95 -24.09 -0.26
N ASP A 474 -1.66 -24.34 -0.51
CA ASP A 474 -1.23 -25.38 -1.43
C ASP A 474 -1.70 -26.76 -0.97
N LYS A 475 -1.53 -27.07 0.32
CA LYS A 475 -2.05 -28.30 0.94
C LYS A 475 -3.59 -28.39 0.90
N GLU A 476 -4.29 -27.28 1.09
CA GLU A 476 -5.75 -27.22 1.00
C GLU A 476 -6.25 -27.57 -0.41
N ILE A 477 -5.55 -27.07 -1.44
CA ILE A 477 -5.86 -27.33 -2.85
C ILE A 477 -5.60 -28.80 -3.15
N GLU A 478 -4.42 -29.33 -2.78
CA GLU A 478 -4.06 -30.74 -2.96
C GLU A 478 -5.11 -31.68 -2.34
N ALA A 479 -5.56 -31.38 -1.11
CA ALA A 479 -6.59 -32.19 -0.42
C ALA A 479 -7.97 -32.14 -1.10
N LYS A 480 -8.29 -31.06 -1.83
CA LYS A 480 -9.54 -30.95 -2.60
C LYS A 480 -9.47 -31.62 -3.96
N GLU A 481 -8.28 -31.72 -4.57
CA GLU A 481 -8.06 -32.42 -5.85
C GLU A 481 -8.03 -33.95 -5.69
N GLN A 482 -7.79 -34.45 -4.46
CA GLN A 482 -7.78 -35.90 -4.13
C GLN A 482 -9.16 -36.45 -3.74
N LYS A 483 -10.15 -35.58 -3.52
CA LYS A 483 -11.55 -35.94 -3.28
C LYS A 483 -12.39 -35.83 -4.54
#